data_6466e028cbadb4683a01c31d14a92fb3
#
_entry.id   6466e028cbadb4683a01c31d14a92fb3
#
_cell.length_a   1.000
_cell.length_b   1.000
_cell.length_c   1.000
_cell.angle_alpha   90.00
_cell.angle_beta   90.00
_cell.angle_gamma   90.00
#
_symmetry.space_group_name_H-M   'P 1'
#
loop_
_entity.id
_entity.type
_entity.pdbx_description
1 polymer ?
#
loop_
_entity_poly.entity_id
_entity_poly.type
_entity_poly.pdbx_seq_one_letter_code
_entity_poly.pdbx_strand_id
1 'polypeptide(L)'
;MRPCRRLLLLLTITALVGLGASAAVAAPARSAHQHRNLPDTIQLPDGFQPEGIAITHDGTFYVGSIPTGAVFRGDVRSGRGTVAVEGRAGRAAIGLKVDAHGRLFVAGGSTGQAFVYDARSGRPLASYQLAAGTSFINDVVVTRTAAWFTDSLNPVLYRVPLGRHGGLPAQQDVTALPLSGDFQLQDGINVNGIDDALGGRVLVIVQTNTGLLFTVDPRSGVTRRIDLGGETVVNGDGILLRGRTLFVVQNLDNLVARIRLRHDLAAGRVVERISDPDFDVPTTIASFRDNLYVVNARFTTPPTPTTPYTVVRVDGR
;
A
#
# COMPACT_ATOMS: atom_id res chain seq x y z
N MET A 1 104.06 -34.72 -38.66
CA MET A 1 102.96 -33.76 -38.56
C MET A 1 101.64 -34.51 -38.75
N ARG A 2 100.90 -34.75 -37.68
CA ARG A 2 99.75 -35.64 -37.70
C ARG A 2 98.52 -34.79 -37.34
N PRO A 3 97.37 -34.98 -38.06
CA PRO A 3 96.17 -34.25 -37.79
C PRO A 3 95.33 -34.94 -36.68
N CYS A 4 94.80 -34.10 -35.81
CA CYS A 4 93.91 -34.46 -34.68
C CYS A 4 92.50 -34.65 -35.15
N ARG A 5 91.97 -35.83 -34.95
CA ARG A 5 90.52 -36.18 -35.23
C ARG A 5 89.67 -35.70 -34.08
N ARG A 6 88.76 -34.82 -34.37
CA ARG A 6 87.66 -34.46 -33.40
C ARG A 6 86.51 -35.41 -33.62
N LEU A 7 86.11 -36.05 -32.51
CA LEU A 7 84.92 -36.95 -32.40
C LEU A 7 83.77 -36.07 -32.09
N LEU A 8 82.74 -36.19 -33.00
CA LEU A 8 81.44 -35.52 -32.81
C LEU A 8 80.53 -36.48 -32.05
N LEU A 9 80.12 -36.07 -30.80
CA LEU A 9 79.14 -36.80 -30.00
C LEU A 9 77.77 -36.21 -30.31
N LEU A 10 76.85 -37.00 -30.94
CA LEU A 10 75.43 -36.65 -31.10
C LEU A 10 74.69 -36.97 -29.80
N LEU A 11 74.17 -35.93 -29.17
CA LEU A 11 73.19 -36.07 -28.07
C LEU A 11 71.79 -36.04 -28.69
N THR A 12 71.09 -37.15 -28.60
CA THR A 12 69.65 -37.23 -28.91
C THR A 12 68.86 -36.82 -27.68
N ILE A 13 68.16 -35.69 -27.78
CA ILE A 13 67.23 -35.22 -26.76
C ILE A 13 65.84 -35.79 -27.09
N THR A 14 65.37 -36.73 -26.27
CA THR A 14 63.99 -37.25 -26.31
C THR A 14 63.09 -36.29 -25.56
N ALA A 15 62.22 -35.58 -26.31
CA ALA A 15 61.21 -34.72 -25.70
C ALA A 15 60.04 -35.56 -25.20
N LEU A 16 59.86 -35.63 -23.89
CA LEU A 16 58.64 -36.20 -23.25
C LEU A 16 57.55 -35.14 -23.29
N VAL A 17 56.51 -35.35 -24.14
CA VAL A 17 55.29 -34.53 -24.18
C VAL A 17 54.39 -35.02 -23.04
N GLY A 18 54.38 -34.31 -21.93
CA GLY A 18 53.43 -34.53 -20.83
C GLY A 18 52.07 -33.95 -21.21
N LEU A 19 51.08 -34.78 -21.44
CA LEU A 19 49.68 -34.36 -21.47
C LEU A 19 49.23 -33.95 -20.07
N GLY A 20 49.25 -32.64 -19.78
CA GLY A 20 48.63 -32.07 -18.63
C GLY A 20 47.11 -32.03 -18.83
N ALA A 21 46.37 -32.92 -18.16
CA ALA A 21 44.94 -32.82 -18.07
C ALA A 21 44.59 -31.65 -17.15
N SER A 22 44.19 -30.50 -17.70
CA SER A 22 43.63 -29.39 -16.97
C SER A 22 42.23 -29.79 -16.48
N ALA A 23 42.11 -30.09 -15.18
CA ALA A 23 40.81 -30.22 -14.53
C ALA A 23 40.17 -28.83 -14.49
N ALA A 24 39.20 -28.61 -15.36
CA ALA A 24 38.34 -27.44 -15.28
C ALA A 24 37.53 -27.52 -13.98
N VAL A 25 37.89 -26.73 -12.97
CA VAL A 25 37.08 -26.50 -11.78
C VAL A 25 35.82 -25.78 -12.25
N ALA A 26 34.71 -26.52 -12.29
CA ALA A 26 33.39 -25.93 -12.56
C ALA A 26 33.10 -24.97 -11.41
N ALA A 27 33.06 -23.67 -11.73
CA ALA A 27 32.58 -22.65 -10.79
C ALA A 27 31.15 -23.03 -10.36
N PRO A 28 30.80 -22.92 -9.05
CA PRO A 28 29.45 -23.21 -8.63
C PRO A 28 28.50 -22.29 -9.38
N ALA A 29 27.55 -22.87 -10.10
CA ALA A 29 26.46 -22.16 -10.72
C ALA A 29 25.78 -21.34 -9.63
N ARG A 30 25.95 -20.02 -9.66
CA ARG A 30 25.14 -19.11 -8.87
C ARG A 30 23.72 -19.42 -9.25
N SER A 31 22.96 -19.96 -8.28
CA SER A 31 21.52 -20.12 -8.41
C SER A 31 20.98 -18.76 -8.80
N ALA A 32 20.62 -18.60 -10.08
CA ALA A 32 19.82 -17.48 -10.52
C ALA A 32 18.54 -17.58 -9.67
N HIS A 33 18.45 -16.76 -8.63
CA HIS A 33 17.18 -16.49 -7.98
C HIS A 33 16.32 -15.98 -9.14
N GLN A 34 15.41 -16.84 -9.58
CA GLN A 34 14.33 -16.44 -10.48
C GLN A 34 13.62 -15.32 -9.73
N HIS A 35 13.92 -14.06 -10.07
CA HIS A 35 13.00 -12.96 -9.87
C HIS A 35 11.77 -13.36 -10.66
N ARG A 36 10.82 -14.04 -10.01
CA ARG A 36 9.48 -14.20 -10.58
C ARG A 36 9.04 -12.79 -10.86
N ASN A 37 8.92 -12.44 -12.14
CA ASN A 37 8.39 -11.14 -12.55
C ASN A 37 6.99 -11.06 -11.92
N LEU A 38 6.83 -10.10 -11.00
CA LEU A 38 5.53 -9.80 -10.44
C LEU A 38 4.66 -9.25 -11.57
N PRO A 39 3.38 -9.61 -11.67
CA PRO A 39 2.50 -9.06 -12.70
C PRO A 39 2.44 -7.54 -12.60
N ASP A 40 2.49 -6.85 -13.74
CA ASP A 40 2.35 -5.39 -13.80
C ASP A 40 0.93 -4.97 -13.47
N THR A 41 -0.05 -5.77 -13.90
CA THR A 41 -1.46 -5.55 -13.64
C THR A 41 -2.10 -6.83 -13.08
N ILE A 42 -2.90 -6.69 -12.04
CA ILE A 42 -3.69 -7.76 -11.43
C ILE A 42 -5.15 -7.50 -11.76
N GLN A 43 -5.82 -8.49 -12.35
CA GLN A 43 -7.25 -8.42 -12.65
C GLN A 43 -8.07 -8.70 -11.39
N LEU A 44 -9.08 -7.88 -11.16
CA LEU A 44 -10.13 -8.08 -10.16
C LEU A 44 -11.39 -8.64 -10.85
N PRO A 45 -12.38 -9.14 -10.10
CA PRO A 45 -13.62 -9.57 -10.71
C PRO A 45 -14.31 -8.44 -11.50
N ASP A 46 -14.93 -8.77 -12.62
CA ASP A 46 -15.72 -7.82 -13.38
C ASP A 46 -16.87 -7.26 -12.53
N GLY A 47 -17.19 -5.98 -12.70
CA GLY A 47 -18.23 -5.30 -11.94
C GLY A 47 -17.91 -5.06 -10.46
N PHE A 48 -16.67 -5.30 -10.01
CA PHE A 48 -16.30 -5.28 -8.59
C PHE A 48 -16.37 -3.89 -7.96
N GLN A 49 -16.11 -2.82 -8.71
CA GLN A 49 -16.08 -1.42 -8.25
C GLN A 49 -15.19 -1.26 -6.99
N PRO A 50 -13.88 -1.49 -7.12
CA PRO A 50 -12.96 -1.46 -5.99
C PRO A 50 -12.67 -0.03 -5.53
N GLU A 51 -12.15 0.08 -4.28
CA GLU A 51 -11.62 1.36 -3.78
C GLU A 51 -10.33 1.17 -2.98
N GLY A 52 -10.37 0.40 -1.88
CA GLY A 52 -9.24 0.21 -0.98
C GLY A 52 -8.38 -0.99 -1.33
N ILE A 53 -7.08 -0.88 -1.05
CA ILE A 53 -6.14 -2.01 -1.12
C ILE A 53 -5.28 -2.08 0.14
N ALA A 54 -5.10 -3.28 0.69
CA ALA A 54 -4.09 -3.58 1.70
C ALA A 54 -3.25 -4.77 1.26
N ILE A 55 -1.96 -4.75 1.61
CA ILE A 55 -1.05 -5.86 1.32
C ILE A 55 -0.29 -6.23 2.59
N THR A 56 -0.26 -7.51 2.91
CA THR A 56 0.51 -8.04 4.03
C THR A 56 1.97 -8.31 3.63
N HIS A 57 2.84 -8.47 4.61
CA HIS A 57 4.28 -8.69 4.39
C HIS A 57 4.59 -9.96 3.57
N ASP A 58 3.70 -10.95 3.61
CA ASP A 58 3.80 -12.20 2.84
C ASP A 58 3.30 -12.08 1.39
N GLY A 59 2.76 -10.90 1.00
CA GLY A 59 2.28 -10.62 -0.34
C GLY A 59 0.82 -10.99 -0.59
N THR A 60 0.07 -11.34 0.46
CA THR A 60 -1.38 -11.44 0.36
C THR A 60 -1.98 -10.04 0.26
N PHE A 61 -2.84 -9.80 -0.72
CA PHE A 61 -3.54 -8.52 -0.87
C PHE A 61 -5.04 -8.66 -0.69
N TYR A 62 -5.67 -7.57 -0.30
CA TYR A 62 -7.11 -7.43 -0.09
C TYR A 62 -7.59 -6.17 -0.79
N VAL A 63 -8.74 -6.27 -1.47
CA VAL A 63 -9.38 -5.13 -2.16
C VAL A 63 -10.86 -5.12 -1.80
N GLY A 64 -11.37 -3.96 -1.40
CA GLY A 64 -12.77 -3.76 -1.01
C GLY A 64 -13.65 -3.35 -2.19
N SER A 65 -14.91 -3.78 -2.20
CA SER A 65 -15.95 -3.38 -3.17
C SER A 65 -16.88 -2.34 -2.54
N ILE A 66 -17.00 -1.18 -3.20
CA ILE A 66 -17.87 -0.09 -2.75
C ILE A 66 -19.33 -0.53 -2.62
N PRO A 67 -19.98 -1.09 -3.68
CA PRO A 67 -21.45 -1.28 -3.66
C PRO A 67 -21.89 -2.46 -2.81
N THR A 68 -21.00 -3.39 -2.50
CA THR A 68 -21.43 -4.66 -1.88
C THR A 68 -20.77 -4.96 -0.55
N GLY A 69 -19.65 -4.28 -0.24
CA GLY A 69 -18.83 -4.62 0.92
C GLY A 69 -18.10 -5.96 0.79
N ALA A 70 -18.07 -6.55 -0.42
CA ALA A 70 -17.25 -7.71 -0.70
C ALA A 70 -15.76 -7.38 -0.54
N VAL A 71 -14.96 -8.39 -0.14
CA VAL A 71 -13.51 -8.25 -0.13
C VAL A 71 -12.90 -9.37 -0.97
N PHE A 72 -12.17 -8.98 -2.01
CA PHE A 72 -11.32 -9.88 -2.79
C PHE A 72 -9.98 -10.05 -2.10
N ARG A 73 -9.48 -11.28 -2.04
CA ARG A 73 -8.18 -11.63 -1.48
C ARG A 73 -7.35 -12.39 -2.51
N GLY A 74 -6.11 -11.99 -2.70
CA GLY A 74 -5.20 -12.65 -3.65
C GLY A 74 -3.74 -12.62 -3.21
N ASP A 75 -2.86 -13.09 -4.08
CA ASP A 75 -1.40 -13.05 -3.91
C ASP A 75 -0.77 -12.22 -5.03
N VAL A 76 0.02 -11.21 -4.67
CA VAL A 76 0.67 -10.28 -5.62
C VAL A 76 1.65 -10.96 -6.56
N ARG A 77 2.16 -12.17 -6.20
CA ARG A 77 3.13 -12.89 -7.03
C ARG A 77 2.46 -13.63 -8.18
N SER A 78 1.26 -14.13 -7.95
CA SER A 78 0.49 -14.85 -8.96
C SER A 78 -0.54 -13.98 -9.67
N GLY A 79 -0.94 -12.86 -9.07
CA GLY A 79 -2.06 -12.03 -9.51
C GLY A 79 -3.42 -12.73 -9.37
N ARG A 80 -3.49 -13.87 -8.66
CA ARG A 80 -4.71 -14.66 -8.53
C ARG A 80 -5.32 -14.52 -7.16
N GLY A 81 -6.65 -14.62 -7.08
CA GLY A 81 -7.36 -14.53 -5.83
C GLY A 81 -8.81 -14.97 -5.94
N THR A 82 -9.54 -14.80 -4.86
CA THR A 82 -10.97 -15.13 -4.73
C THR A 82 -11.64 -14.13 -3.81
N VAL A 83 -12.97 -14.04 -3.86
CA VAL A 83 -13.76 -13.32 -2.86
C VAL A 83 -13.63 -14.05 -1.52
N ALA A 84 -13.11 -13.35 -0.52
CA ALA A 84 -12.91 -13.86 0.84
C ALA A 84 -14.02 -13.42 1.80
N VAL A 85 -14.61 -12.23 1.55
CA VAL A 85 -15.79 -11.75 2.26
C VAL A 85 -16.87 -11.53 1.21
N GLU A 86 -17.96 -12.27 1.33
CA GLU A 86 -19.09 -12.13 0.41
C GLU A 86 -19.79 -10.79 0.57
N GLY A 87 -20.20 -10.21 -0.57
CA GLY A 87 -20.96 -8.97 -0.60
C GLY A 87 -22.35 -9.11 0.03
N ARG A 88 -22.83 -8.04 0.65
CA ARG A 88 -24.17 -7.95 1.24
C ARG A 88 -24.79 -6.60 0.98
N ALA A 89 -26.10 -6.57 0.72
CA ALA A 89 -26.83 -5.33 0.62
C ALA A 89 -26.66 -4.48 1.90
N GLY A 90 -26.53 -3.17 1.74
CA GLY A 90 -26.34 -2.23 2.84
C GLY A 90 -24.93 -2.26 3.46
N ARG A 91 -23.95 -2.82 2.76
CA ARG A 91 -22.53 -2.77 3.14
C ARG A 91 -21.70 -2.14 2.05
N ALA A 92 -20.61 -1.50 2.47
CA ALA A 92 -19.55 -1.02 1.61
C ALA A 92 -18.21 -1.44 2.17
N ALA A 93 -17.20 -1.57 1.32
CA ALA A 93 -15.81 -1.72 1.71
C ALA A 93 -14.99 -0.69 0.92
N ILE A 94 -14.64 0.39 1.62
CA ILE A 94 -13.86 1.50 1.11
C ILE A 94 -12.39 1.24 1.48
N GLY A 95 -11.73 2.11 2.21
CA GLY A 95 -10.39 1.87 2.72
C GLY A 95 -10.34 0.66 3.67
N LEU A 96 -9.21 -0.04 3.62
CA LEU A 96 -9.04 -1.23 4.46
C LEU A 96 -7.56 -1.45 4.85
N LYS A 97 -7.35 -2.09 6.01
CA LYS A 97 -6.00 -2.36 6.53
C LYS A 97 -5.98 -3.68 7.30
N VAL A 98 -4.90 -4.45 7.14
CA VAL A 98 -4.67 -5.66 7.93
C VAL A 98 -3.72 -5.35 9.08
N ASP A 99 -4.07 -5.77 10.29
CA ASP A 99 -3.22 -5.62 11.46
C ASP A 99 -2.27 -6.81 11.69
N ALA A 100 -1.39 -6.67 12.67
CA ALA A 100 -0.42 -7.72 13.04
C ALA A 100 -1.06 -9.01 13.61
N HIS A 101 -2.35 -8.97 13.96
CA HIS A 101 -3.11 -10.12 14.44
C HIS A 101 -3.90 -10.82 13.33
N GLY A 102 -3.70 -10.42 12.06
CA GLY A 102 -4.40 -10.99 10.91
C GLY A 102 -5.88 -10.60 10.86
N ARG A 103 -6.23 -9.40 11.34
CA ARG A 103 -7.58 -8.86 11.25
C ARG A 103 -7.63 -7.77 10.19
N LEU A 104 -8.67 -7.83 9.38
CA LEU A 104 -8.95 -6.86 8.33
C LEU A 104 -9.96 -5.85 8.86
N PHE A 105 -9.54 -4.60 9.01
CA PHE A 105 -10.38 -3.45 9.34
C PHE A 105 -10.83 -2.80 8.04
N VAL A 106 -12.12 -2.48 7.94
CA VAL A 106 -12.76 -1.99 6.71
C VAL A 106 -13.62 -0.79 7.02
N ALA A 107 -13.41 0.29 6.31
CA ALA A 107 -14.25 1.49 6.33
C ALA A 107 -15.53 1.25 5.51
N GLY A 108 -16.69 1.59 6.08
CA GLY A 108 -17.99 1.23 5.54
C GLY A 108 -18.69 2.33 4.74
N GLY A 109 -17.98 3.38 4.33
CA GLY A 109 -18.53 4.45 3.49
C GLY A 109 -19.75 5.15 4.12
N SER A 110 -20.79 5.34 3.32
CA SER A 110 -22.04 6.01 3.72
C SER A 110 -22.86 5.25 4.76
N THR A 111 -22.49 4.01 5.11
CA THR A 111 -23.17 3.27 6.19
C THR A 111 -22.84 3.84 7.57
N GLY A 112 -21.84 4.68 7.68
CA GLY A 112 -21.34 5.20 8.97
C GLY A 112 -20.69 4.12 9.84
N GLN A 113 -20.37 2.96 9.29
CA GLN A 113 -19.88 1.79 10.03
C GLN A 113 -18.41 1.48 9.73
N ALA A 114 -17.81 0.70 10.62
CA ALA A 114 -16.59 -0.04 10.38
C ALA A 114 -16.82 -1.54 10.59
N PHE A 115 -16.14 -2.36 9.81
CA PHE A 115 -16.22 -3.81 9.91
C PHE A 115 -14.85 -4.40 10.21
N VAL A 116 -14.82 -5.48 10.99
CA VAL A 116 -13.60 -6.23 11.26
C VAL A 116 -13.82 -7.69 10.93
N TYR A 117 -12.91 -8.23 10.12
CA TYR A 117 -12.94 -9.62 9.70
C TYR A 117 -11.64 -10.33 10.09
N ASP A 118 -11.70 -11.63 10.26
CA ASP A 118 -10.52 -12.48 10.19
C ASP A 118 -10.00 -12.47 8.75
N ALA A 119 -8.80 -11.95 8.54
CA ALA A 119 -8.25 -11.71 7.21
C ALA A 119 -8.05 -13.00 6.40
N ARG A 120 -7.81 -14.14 7.09
CA ARG A 120 -7.59 -15.42 6.43
C ARG A 120 -8.88 -16.08 5.97
N SER A 121 -9.89 -16.09 6.84
CA SER A 121 -11.15 -16.82 6.61
C SER A 121 -12.30 -15.96 6.11
N GLY A 122 -12.19 -14.63 6.17
CA GLY A 122 -13.28 -13.69 5.89
C GLY A 122 -14.39 -13.70 6.96
N ARG A 123 -14.22 -14.45 8.07
CA ARG A 123 -15.22 -14.52 9.13
C ARG A 123 -15.37 -13.16 9.82
N PRO A 124 -16.60 -12.65 10.00
CA PRO A 124 -16.82 -11.41 10.72
C PRO A 124 -16.42 -11.57 12.20
N LEU A 125 -15.71 -10.58 12.73
CA LEU A 125 -15.26 -10.51 14.11
C LEU A 125 -16.01 -9.44 14.90
N ALA A 126 -16.22 -8.26 14.30
CA ALA A 126 -16.92 -7.14 14.90
C ALA A 126 -17.49 -6.20 13.83
N SER A 127 -18.47 -5.39 14.22
CA SER A 127 -18.90 -4.21 13.48
C SER A 127 -19.13 -3.08 14.48
N TYR A 128 -18.83 -1.85 14.07
CA TYR A 128 -18.97 -0.66 14.92
C TYR A 128 -19.77 0.39 14.16
N GLN A 129 -20.77 0.99 14.80
CA GLN A 129 -21.39 2.22 14.32
C GLN A 129 -20.48 3.38 14.74
N LEU A 130 -19.84 4.04 13.77
CA LEU A 130 -18.94 5.17 14.02
C LEU A 130 -19.71 6.49 14.01
N ALA A 131 -20.55 6.70 13.00
CA ALA A 131 -21.36 7.89 12.83
C ALA A 131 -22.86 7.55 12.81
N ALA A 132 -23.68 8.37 13.45
CA ALA A 132 -25.14 8.21 13.48
C ALA A 132 -25.86 9.05 12.41
N GLY A 133 -25.17 10.04 11.80
CA GLY A 133 -25.74 10.94 10.79
C GLY A 133 -25.09 10.76 9.41
N THR A 134 -25.24 11.77 8.56
CA THR A 134 -24.59 11.82 7.25
C THR A 134 -23.08 11.78 7.42
N SER A 135 -22.48 10.77 6.82
CA SER A 135 -21.03 10.51 6.95
C SER A 135 -20.53 9.72 5.73
N PHE A 136 -19.24 9.72 5.54
CA PHE A 136 -18.56 8.83 4.60
C PHE A 136 -17.26 8.34 5.25
N ILE A 137 -17.35 7.17 5.89
CA ILE A 137 -16.20 6.53 6.53
C ILE A 137 -15.29 6.00 5.42
N ASN A 138 -14.17 6.69 5.21
CA ASN A 138 -13.40 6.53 3.98
C ASN A 138 -12.21 5.60 4.15
N ASP A 139 -11.25 5.93 4.98
CA ASP A 139 -10.03 5.14 5.09
C ASP A 139 -9.72 4.76 6.54
N VAL A 140 -8.74 3.89 6.74
CA VAL A 140 -8.37 3.37 8.04
C VAL A 140 -6.88 3.15 8.15
N VAL A 141 -6.31 3.53 9.29
CA VAL A 141 -4.97 3.09 9.72
C VAL A 141 -5.07 2.34 11.04
N VAL A 142 -4.27 1.28 11.17
CA VAL A 142 -4.22 0.50 12.40
C VAL A 142 -2.86 0.68 13.08
N THR A 143 -2.89 1.33 14.25
CA THR A 143 -1.74 1.47 15.13
C THR A 143 -1.73 0.35 16.18
N ARG A 144 -0.69 0.31 17.01
CA ARG A 144 -0.64 -0.68 18.10
C ARG A 144 -1.79 -0.55 19.12
N THR A 145 -2.41 0.63 19.24
CA THR A 145 -3.38 0.93 20.32
C THR A 145 -4.77 1.25 19.82
N ALA A 146 -4.96 1.46 18.53
CA ALA A 146 -6.27 1.77 17.96
C ALA A 146 -6.28 1.59 16.44
N ALA A 147 -7.45 1.33 15.87
CA ALA A 147 -7.77 1.62 14.49
C ALA A 147 -8.41 3.02 14.42
N TRP A 148 -7.96 3.82 13.45
CA TRP A 148 -8.42 5.19 13.22
C TRP A 148 -9.06 5.28 11.86
N PHE A 149 -10.29 5.77 11.82
CA PHE A 149 -11.08 5.90 10.58
C PHE A 149 -11.32 7.36 10.26
N THR A 150 -11.21 7.72 9.00
CA THR A 150 -11.53 9.05 8.49
C THR A 150 -13.01 9.17 8.14
N ASP A 151 -13.54 10.39 8.23
CA ASP A 151 -14.84 10.76 7.70
C ASP A 151 -14.66 11.91 6.69
N SER A 152 -15.01 11.66 5.44
CA SER A 152 -14.82 12.65 4.38
C SER A 152 -15.83 13.81 4.41
N LEU A 153 -16.92 13.66 5.16
CA LEU A 153 -17.98 14.67 5.24
C LEU A 153 -17.96 15.45 6.55
N ASN A 154 -17.27 14.93 7.58
CA ASN A 154 -17.22 15.56 8.91
C ASN A 154 -15.77 15.74 9.36
N PRO A 155 -15.47 16.83 10.13
CA PRO A 155 -14.12 17.10 10.64
C PRO A 155 -13.81 16.24 11.87
N VAL A 156 -13.75 14.92 11.69
CA VAL A 156 -13.61 13.95 12.78
C VAL A 156 -12.83 12.71 12.33
N LEU A 157 -12.06 12.15 13.26
CA LEU A 157 -11.57 10.78 13.16
C LEU A 157 -12.30 9.91 14.17
N TYR A 158 -12.64 8.68 13.80
CA TYR A 158 -13.18 7.71 14.73
C TYR A 158 -12.10 6.77 15.22
N ARG A 159 -12.08 6.56 16.54
CA ARG A 159 -11.11 5.70 17.18
C ARG A 159 -11.79 4.43 17.71
N VAL A 160 -11.35 3.29 17.22
CA VAL A 160 -11.66 1.97 17.76
C VAL A 160 -10.45 1.51 18.58
N PRO A 161 -10.49 1.57 19.91
CA PRO A 161 -9.33 1.26 20.75
C PRO A 161 -9.02 -0.24 20.67
N LEU A 162 -7.74 -0.58 20.61
CA LEU A 162 -7.28 -1.97 20.66
C LEU A 162 -6.70 -2.24 22.05
N GLY A 163 -7.25 -3.22 22.73
CA GLY A 163 -6.80 -3.63 24.05
C GLY A 163 -5.40 -4.24 24.04
N ARG A 164 -4.86 -4.50 25.22
CA ARG A 164 -3.63 -5.28 25.35
C ARG A 164 -3.82 -6.62 24.61
N HIS A 165 -2.81 -7.05 23.91
CA HIS A 165 -2.86 -8.25 23.05
C HIS A 165 -3.87 -8.15 21.87
N GLY A 166 -4.24 -6.93 21.49
CA GLY A 166 -5.10 -6.68 20.33
C GLY A 166 -6.59 -6.95 20.55
N GLY A 167 -7.10 -7.02 21.79
CA GLY A 167 -8.52 -7.23 22.03
C GLY A 167 -9.39 -6.19 21.31
N LEU A 168 -10.47 -6.64 20.66
CA LEU A 168 -11.46 -5.75 20.04
C LEU A 168 -12.36 -5.19 21.15
N PRO A 169 -12.69 -3.87 21.13
CA PRO A 169 -13.48 -3.22 22.16
C PRO A 169 -14.98 -3.55 22.04
N ALA A 170 -15.76 -3.16 23.04
CA ALA A 170 -17.19 -3.06 22.89
C ALA A 170 -17.58 -1.76 22.16
N GLN A 171 -18.81 -1.68 21.63
CA GLN A 171 -19.29 -0.51 20.87
C GLN A 171 -19.15 0.81 21.67
N GLN A 172 -19.44 0.79 22.96
CA GLN A 172 -19.38 1.99 23.83
C GLN A 172 -17.96 2.54 24.02
N ASP A 173 -16.92 1.79 23.71
CA ASP A 173 -15.53 2.22 23.83
C ASP A 173 -15.02 2.94 22.56
N VAL A 174 -15.81 2.91 21.48
CA VAL A 174 -15.52 3.66 20.26
C VAL A 174 -15.72 5.15 20.51
N THR A 175 -14.78 5.96 20.10
CA THR A 175 -14.82 7.41 20.36
C THR A 175 -14.62 8.20 19.08
N ALA A 176 -15.25 9.37 19.01
CA ALA A 176 -15.01 10.38 17.99
C ALA A 176 -13.94 11.36 18.48
N LEU A 177 -13.00 11.72 17.61
CA LEU A 177 -11.95 12.70 17.85
C LEU A 177 -12.15 13.87 16.88
N PRO A 178 -12.78 14.98 17.30
CA PRO A 178 -12.95 16.15 16.45
C PRO A 178 -11.59 16.72 16.01
N LEU A 179 -11.49 17.07 14.75
CA LEU A 179 -10.33 17.76 14.21
C LEU A 179 -10.41 19.26 14.48
N SER A 180 -9.27 19.85 14.83
CA SER A 180 -9.11 21.27 15.10
C SER A 180 -7.75 21.76 14.61
N GLY A 181 -7.41 23.04 14.84
CA GLY A 181 -6.13 23.61 14.40
C GLY A 181 -6.17 24.08 12.95
N ASP A 182 -5.21 23.66 12.15
CA ASP A 182 -5.05 24.18 10.76
C ASP A 182 -6.05 23.57 9.77
N PHE A 183 -6.67 22.42 10.09
CA PHE A 183 -7.69 21.80 9.26
C PHE A 183 -8.97 22.64 9.25
N GLN A 184 -9.49 22.90 8.05
CA GLN A 184 -10.76 23.59 7.86
C GLN A 184 -11.64 22.77 6.93
N LEU A 185 -12.84 22.42 7.40
CA LEU A 185 -13.84 21.70 6.60
C LEU A 185 -14.24 22.56 5.40
N GLN A 186 -14.30 21.95 4.24
CA GLN A 186 -14.74 22.57 2.98
C GLN A 186 -15.95 21.79 2.43
N ASP A 187 -16.60 22.35 1.40
CA ASP A 187 -17.62 21.62 0.66
C ASP A 187 -17.02 20.41 -0.07
N GLY A 188 -17.75 19.30 -0.12
CA GLY A 188 -17.36 18.07 -0.81
C GLY A 188 -16.54 17.11 0.06
N ILE A 189 -15.66 16.34 -0.60
CA ILE A 189 -14.83 15.31 0.05
C ILE A 189 -13.62 15.96 0.72
N ASN A 190 -13.50 15.76 2.01
CA ASN A 190 -12.44 16.34 2.84
C ASN A 190 -11.39 15.30 3.22
N VAL A 191 -11.37 14.87 4.50
CA VAL A 191 -10.36 13.90 4.96
C VAL A 191 -10.59 12.57 4.28
N ASN A 192 -9.56 12.09 3.56
CA ASN A 192 -9.60 10.83 2.83
C ASN A 192 -8.55 9.87 3.39
N GLY A 193 -7.43 9.70 2.72
CA GLY A 193 -6.38 8.80 3.15
C GLY A 193 -5.77 9.16 4.50
N ILE A 194 -5.40 8.13 5.26
CA ILE A 194 -4.77 8.23 6.58
C ILE A 194 -3.63 7.22 6.71
N ASP A 195 -2.51 7.65 7.30
CA ASP A 195 -1.44 6.74 7.71
C ASP A 195 -0.82 7.17 9.05
N ASP A 196 -0.04 6.31 9.69
CA ASP A 196 0.60 6.62 10.96
C ASP A 196 2.08 6.98 10.81
N ALA A 197 2.51 7.90 11.65
CA ALA A 197 3.90 8.27 11.78
C ALA A 197 4.39 8.08 13.22
N LEU A 198 5.71 7.92 13.35
CA LEU A 198 6.37 7.82 14.65
C LEU A 198 5.78 6.72 15.55
N GLY A 199 5.30 5.62 14.95
CA GLY A 199 4.72 4.48 15.67
C GLY A 199 3.36 4.80 16.31
N GLY A 200 2.49 5.51 15.58
CA GLY A 200 1.15 5.88 16.00
C GLY A 200 1.06 7.06 16.96
N ARG A 201 2.19 7.79 17.16
CA ARG A 201 2.19 9.02 17.97
C ARG A 201 1.68 10.24 17.22
N VAL A 202 1.70 10.19 15.91
CA VAL A 202 1.20 11.19 14.97
C VAL A 202 0.45 10.44 13.88
N LEU A 203 -0.69 10.98 13.44
CA LEU A 203 -1.36 10.53 12.23
C LEU A 203 -1.10 11.54 11.11
N VAL A 204 -1.08 11.07 9.87
CA VAL A 204 -0.99 11.91 8.67
C VAL A 204 -2.27 11.72 7.88
N ILE A 205 -2.88 12.81 7.43
CA ILE A 205 -4.10 12.79 6.64
C ILE A 205 -3.94 13.68 5.40
N VAL A 206 -4.69 13.36 4.36
CA VAL A 206 -4.87 14.19 3.17
C VAL A 206 -6.29 14.74 3.11
N GLN A 207 -6.44 16.00 2.71
CA GLN A 207 -7.72 16.62 2.40
C GLN A 207 -7.86 16.69 0.87
N THR A 208 -8.81 15.92 0.33
CA THR A 208 -8.94 15.69 -1.12
C THR A 208 -9.17 16.97 -1.91
N ASN A 209 -10.14 17.78 -1.51
CA ASN A 209 -10.58 18.97 -2.24
C ASN A 209 -9.55 20.10 -2.26
N THR A 210 -8.74 20.23 -1.23
CA THR A 210 -7.69 21.27 -1.14
C THR A 210 -6.30 20.76 -1.53
N GLY A 211 -6.08 19.45 -1.48
CA GLY A 211 -4.78 18.81 -1.64
C GLY A 211 -3.80 19.14 -0.52
N LEU A 212 -4.31 19.53 0.64
CA LEU A 212 -3.49 19.82 1.79
C LEU A 212 -3.23 18.55 2.62
N LEU A 213 -2.05 18.49 3.19
CA LEU A 213 -1.63 17.42 4.10
C LEU A 213 -1.55 17.98 5.52
N PHE A 214 -1.94 17.15 6.48
CA PHE A 214 -1.87 17.52 7.88
C PHE A 214 -1.28 16.38 8.72
N THR A 215 -0.56 16.75 9.77
CA THR A 215 -0.36 15.89 10.93
C THR A 215 -1.52 16.07 11.90
N VAL A 216 -1.89 15.01 12.61
CA VAL A 216 -2.92 15.02 13.65
C VAL A 216 -2.32 14.43 14.93
N ASP A 217 -2.48 15.14 16.05
CA ASP A 217 -2.22 14.56 17.38
C ASP A 217 -3.39 13.63 17.76
N PRO A 218 -3.15 12.31 17.89
CA PRO A 218 -4.23 11.35 18.17
C PRO A 218 -4.83 11.46 19.57
N ARG A 219 -4.30 12.32 20.43
CA ARG A 219 -4.84 12.56 21.77
C ARG A 219 -5.82 13.73 21.81
N SER A 220 -5.58 14.75 20.99
CA SER A 220 -6.33 16.02 21.05
C SER A 220 -7.10 16.32 19.77
N GLY A 221 -6.79 15.69 18.62
CA GLY A 221 -7.34 16.04 17.31
C GLY A 221 -6.76 17.32 16.72
N VAL A 222 -5.76 17.94 17.37
CA VAL A 222 -5.11 19.14 16.84
C VAL A 222 -4.32 18.77 15.59
N THR A 223 -4.64 19.46 14.51
CA THR A 223 -3.97 19.32 13.21
C THR A 223 -2.94 20.41 12.99
N ARG A 224 -1.89 20.09 12.25
CA ARG A 224 -0.90 21.04 11.74
C ARG A 224 -0.66 20.76 10.27
N ARG A 225 -0.74 21.79 9.45
CA ARG A 225 -0.47 21.68 8.01
C ARG A 225 0.99 21.27 7.78
N ILE A 226 1.19 20.35 6.84
CA ILE A 226 2.52 20.01 6.32
C ILE A 226 2.79 20.93 5.14
N ASP A 227 3.80 21.79 5.26
CA ASP A 227 4.17 22.75 4.23
C ASP A 227 4.91 22.04 3.07
N LEU A 228 4.36 22.11 1.85
CA LEU A 228 4.97 21.57 0.65
C LEU A 228 5.65 22.66 -0.23
N GLY A 229 5.92 23.85 0.33
CA GLY A 229 6.58 24.93 -0.42
C GLY A 229 5.67 25.58 -1.48
N GLY A 230 4.37 25.61 -1.21
CA GLY A 230 3.35 26.14 -2.13
C GLY A 230 2.73 25.10 -3.08
N GLU A 231 3.26 23.88 -3.12
CA GLU A 231 2.63 22.78 -3.86
C GLU A 231 1.46 22.17 -3.08
N THR A 232 0.55 21.53 -3.81
CA THR A 232 -0.58 20.78 -3.26
C THR A 232 -0.71 19.43 -3.97
N VAL A 233 -1.50 18.53 -3.37
CA VAL A 233 -1.86 17.23 -3.94
C VAL A 233 -3.39 17.14 -4.06
N VAL A 234 -4.00 18.10 -4.79
CA VAL A 234 -5.45 18.10 -5.06
C VAL A 234 -5.88 16.76 -5.63
N ASN A 235 -7.10 16.34 -5.36
CA ASN A 235 -7.60 14.99 -5.65
C ASN A 235 -6.82 13.90 -4.86
N GLY A 236 -6.14 14.30 -3.77
CA GLY A 236 -5.45 13.36 -2.88
C GLY A 236 -6.44 12.39 -2.26
N ASP A 237 -6.16 11.09 -2.44
CA ASP A 237 -7.00 9.98 -2.02
C ASP A 237 -6.23 9.11 -1.00
N GLY A 238 -6.01 7.85 -1.25
CA GLY A 238 -5.22 7.01 -0.35
C GLY A 238 -3.77 7.46 -0.21
N ILE A 239 -3.21 7.28 0.98
CA ILE A 239 -1.82 7.62 1.28
C ILE A 239 -1.05 6.45 1.85
N LEU A 240 0.28 6.47 1.67
CA LEU A 240 1.19 5.46 2.22
C LEU A 240 2.48 6.14 2.69
N LEU A 241 2.80 6.00 3.97
CA LEU A 241 4.03 6.53 4.56
C LEU A 241 5.08 5.41 4.76
N ARG A 242 6.20 5.51 4.06
CA ARG A 242 7.36 4.62 4.19
C ARG A 242 8.56 5.39 4.73
N GLY A 243 8.79 5.30 6.02
CA GLY A 243 9.81 6.08 6.70
C GLY A 243 9.53 7.59 6.62
N ARG A 244 10.22 8.32 5.75
CA ARG A 244 9.97 9.75 5.47
C ARG A 244 9.48 10.02 4.05
N THR A 245 9.14 8.99 3.32
CA THR A 245 8.57 9.12 1.98
C THR A 245 7.07 8.86 2.09
N LEU A 246 6.28 9.87 1.80
CA LEU A 246 4.84 9.80 1.71
C LEU A 246 4.44 9.68 0.23
N PHE A 247 3.65 8.70 -0.09
CA PHE A 247 2.99 8.56 -1.38
C PHE A 247 1.55 8.99 -1.23
N VAL A 248 1.05 9.81 -2.15
CA VAL A 248 -0.33 10.29 -2.20
C VAL A 248 -0.89 9.99 -3.57
N VAL A 249 -1.94 9.19 -3.63
CA VAL A 249 -2.67 8.97 -4.88
C VAL A 249 -3.49 10.22 -5.19
N GLN A 250 -3.35 10.78 -6.38
CA GLN A 250 -4.18 11.86 -6.91
C GLN A 250 -5.12 11.25 -7.96
N ASN A 251 -6.32 10.87 -7.51
CA ASN A 251 -7.18 9.94 -8.24
C ASN A 251 -7.59 10.46 -9.63
N LEU A 252 -8.20 11.64 -9.73
CA LEU A 252 -8.66 12.21 -11.00
C LEU A 252 -7.51 12.66 -11.91
N ASP A 253 -6.31 12.82 -11.35
CA ASP A 253 -5.12 13.20 -12.10
C ASP A 253 -4.34 11.98 -12.64
N ASN A 254 -4.72 10.76 -12.26
CA ASN A 254 -4.01 9.52 -12.60
C ASN A 254 -2.51 9.58 -12.22
N LEU A 255 -2.23 10.05 -11.00
CA LEU A 255 -0.87 10.24 -10.49
C LEU A 255 -0.70 9.66 -9.10
N VAL A 256 0.54 9.35 -8.75
CA VAL A 256 0.99 9.15 -7.37
C VAL A 256 2.09 10.16 -7.08
N ALA A 257 1.83 11.12 -6.20
CA ALA A 257 2.84 12.05 -5.73
C ALA A 257 3.75 11.37 -4.72
N ARG A 258 5.07 11.40 -4.95
CA ARG A 258 6.10 11.00 -3.99
C ARG A 258 6.61 12.24 -3.28
N ILE A 259 6.44 12.28 -1.97
CA ILE A 259 6.78 13.44 -1.13
C ILE A 259 7.86 13.03 -0.13
N ARG A 260 8.94 13.79 -0.06
CA ARG A 260 9.97 13.61 0.96
C ARG A 260 9.68 14.53 2.14
N LEU A 261 9.23 13.98 3.25
CA LEU A 261 8.95 14.71 4.47
C LEU A 261 10.23 15.03 5.25
N ARG A 262 10.23 16.15 5.96
CA ARG A 262 11.22 16.47 6.98
C ARG A 262 11.04 15.55 8.19
N HIS A 263 12.07 15.46 9.02
CA HIS A 263 12.05 14.61 10.21
C HIS A 263 10.97 15.02 11.23
N ASP A 264 10.70 16.32 11.33
CA ASP A 264 9.68 16.92 12.20
C ASP A 264 8.26 16.82 11.64
N LEU A 265 8.08 16.32 10.43
CA LEU A 265 6.83 16.24 9.68
C LEU A 265 6.15 17.60 9.40
N ALA A 266 6.80 18.73 9.74
CA ALA A 266 6.22 20.05 9.55
C ALA A 266 6.25 20.51 8.09
N ALA A 267 7.12 19.91 7.28
CA ALA A 267 7.26 20.25 5.87
C ALA A 267 7.71 19.05 5.05
N GLY A 268 7.56 19.17 3.74
CA GLY A 268 8.02 18.21 2.75
C GLY A 268 8.23 18.87 1.39
N ARG A 269 8.61 18.08 0.42
CA ARG A 269 8.65 18.50 -0.99
C ARG A 269 8.18 17.37 -1.87
N VAL A 270 7.44 17.65 -2.90
CA VAL A 270 7.14 16.71 -3.97
C VAL A 270 8.44 16.46 -4.74
N VAL A 271 8.88 15.22 -4.76
CA VAL A 271 10.14 14.83 -5.43
C VAL A 271 9.87 14.15 -6.76
N GLU A 272 8.67 13.63 -6.95
CA GLU A 272 8.28 12.92 -8.15
C GLU A 272 6.76 12.85 -8.26
N ARG A 273 6.25 12.79 -9.48
CA ARG A 273 4.88 12.39 -9.80
C ARG A 273 4.93 11.18 -10.71
N ILE A 274 4.55 10.03 -10.15
CA ILE A 274 4.53 8.74 -10.84
C ILE A 274 3.23 8.67 -11.62
N SER A 275 3.31 8.38 -12.91
CA SER A 275 2.18 8.07 -13.78
C SER A 275 2.38 6.69 -14.40
N ASP A 276 1.29 6.05 -14.75
CA ASP A 276 1.31 4.77 -15.47
C ASP A 276 0.18 4.78 -16.51
N PRO A 277 0.39 4.26 -17.72
CA PRO A 277 -0.65 4.23 -18.76
C PRO A 277 -1.87 3.39 -18.38
N ASP A 278 -1.72 2.48 -17.43
CA ASP A 278 -2.79 1.64 -16.91
C ASP A 278 -3.56 2.27 -15.73
N PHE A 279 -3.19 3.49 -15.28
CA PHE A 279 -3.99 4.21 -14.27
C PHE A 279 -5.32 4.69 -14.86
N ASP A 280 -6.40 4.35 -14.17
CA ASP A 280 -7.77 4.74 -14.53
C ASP A 280 -8.55 5.06 -13.25
N VAL A 281 -8.41 6.29 -12.79
CA VAL A 281 -8.87 6.82 -11.49
C VAL A 281 -8.40 5.91 -10.35
N PRO A 282 -7.08 5.86 -10.12
CA PRO A 282 -6.52 5.12 -8.99
C PRO A 282 -6.95 5.77 -7.67
N THR A 283 -7.21 4.98 -6.63
CA THR A 283 -7.70 5.50 -5.34
C THR A 283 -6.76 5.23 -4.19
N THR A 284 -6.47 3.99 -3.89
CA THR A 284 -5.68 3.62 -2.72
C THR A 284 -4.40 2.91 -3.12
N ILE A 285 -3.40 2.99 -2.25
CA ILE A 285 -2.05 2.50 -2.49
C ILE A 285 -1.56 1.60 -1.34
N ALA A 286 -0.93 0.50 -1.69
CA ALA A 286 -0.22 -0.35 -0.75
C ALA A 286 1.16 -0.75 -1.30
N SER A 287 2.02 -1.31 -0.47
CA SER A 287 3.35 -1.72 -0.91
C SER A 287 3.67 -3.17 -0.62
N PHE A 288 4.44 -3.78 -1.51
CA PHE A 288 5.06 -5.07 -1.29
C PHE A 288 6.51 -5.04 -1.78
N ARG A 289 7.47 -5.19 -0.87
CA ARG A 289 8.89 -4.97 -1.12
C ARG A 289 9.14 -3.55 -1.65
N ASP A 290 9.78 -3.43 -2.82
CA ASP A 290 10.07 -2.15 -3.47
C ASP A 290 8.96 -1.67 -4.42
N ASN A 291 7.90 -2.45 -4.58
CA ASN A 291 6.80 -2.09 -5.48
C ASN A 291 5.64 -1.45 -4.72
N LEU A 292 4.95 -0.57 -5.42
CA LEU A 292 3.67 -0.01 -5.04
C LEU A 292 2.57 -0.67 -5.87
N TYR A 293 1.41 -0.84 -5.28
CA TYR A 293 0.22 -1.39 -5.91
C TYR A 293 -0.91 -0.40 -5.71
N VAL A 294 -1.52 0.01 -6.80
CA VAL A 294 -2.53 1.06 -6.82
C VAL A 294 -3.80 0.48 -7.43
N VAL A 295 -4.93 0.63 -6.76
CA VAL A 295 -6.21 0.07 -7.22
C VAL A 295 -6.94 1.09 -8.08
N ASN A 296 -7.41 0.68 -9.26
CA ASN A 296 -8.20 1.50 -10.17
C ASN A 296 -9.68 1.41 -9.85
N ALA A 297 -10.27 2.49 -9.34
CA ALA A 297 -11.70 2.55 -9.05
C ALA A 297 -12.55 2.94 -10.28
N ARG A 298 -11.96 3.58 -11.29
CA ARG A 298 -12.61 3.92 -12.57
C ARG A 298 -13.87 4.75 -12.43
N PHE A 299 -13.89 5.73 -11.49
CA PHE A 299 -15.09 6.53 -11.19
C PHE A 299 -15.68 7.29 -12.38
N THR A 300 -14.88 7.54 -13.42
CA THR A 300 -15.33 8.19 -14.66
C THR A 300 -15.96 7.22 -15.67
N THR A 301 -15.87 5.92 -15.42
CA THR A 301 -16.46 4.86 -16.25
C THR A 301 -17.77 4.38 -15.63
N PRO A 302 -18.92 4.46 -16.31
CA PRO A 302 -20.18 3.93 -15.80
C PRO A 302 -20.03 2.43 -15.45
N PRO A 303 -20.35 2.02 -14.22
CA PRO A 303 -20.18 0.63 -13.81
C PRO A 303 -21.22 -0.27 -14.46
N THR A 304 -20.76 -1.41 -14.97
CA THR A 304 -21.61 -2.51 -15.47
C THR A 304 -21.16 -3.82 -14.84
N PRO A 305 -21.97 -4.89 -14.89
CA PRO A 305 -21.54 -6.21 -14.41
C PRO A 305 -20.29 -6.77 -15.09
N THR A 306 -19.93 -6.25 -16.27
CA THR A 306 -18.78 -6.68 -17.07
C THR A 306 -17.67 -5.64 -17.14
N THR A 307 -17.76 -4.52 -16.39
CA THR A 307 -16.69 -3.53 -16.32
C THR A 307 -15.47 -4.16 -15.65
N PRO A 308 -14.30 -4.22 -16.33
CA PRO A 308 -13.08 -4.78 -15.74
C PRO A 308 -12.47 -3.79 -14.76
N TYR A 309 -11.86 -4.31 -13.70
CA TYR A 309 -11.13 -3.55 -12.68
C TYR A 309 -9.77 -4.17 -12.42
N THR A 310 -8.81 -3.34 -12.06
CA THR A 310 -7.42 -3.75 -11.93
C THR A 310 -6.72 -3.15 -10.72
N VAL A 311 -5.64 -3.81 -10.32
CA VAL A 311 -4.59 -3.23 -9.48
C VAL A 311 -3.34 -3.11 -10.34
N VAL A 312 -2.74 -1.93 -10.38
CA VAL A 312 -1.52 -1.63 -11.17
C VAL A 312 -0.32 -1.61 -10.25
N ARG A 313 0.77 -2.25 -10.68
CA ARG A 313 2.05 -2.25 -9.97
C ARG A 313 2.99 -1.21 -10.58
N VAL A 314 3.54 -0.34 -9.75
CA VAL A 314 4.57 0.62 -10.14
C VAL A 314 5.81 0.51 -9.25
N ASP A 315 6.97 1.04 -9.70
CA ASP A 315 8.19 1.06 -8.88
C ASP A 315 8.05 2.02 -7.70
N GLY A 316 8.37 1.56 -6.51
CA GLY A 316 8.33 2.34 -5.27
C GLY A 316 9.70 2.81 -4.77
N ARG A 317 10.77 2.61 -5.57
CA ARG A 317 12.15 3.03 -5.23
C ARG A 317 12.42 4.49 -5.47
#